data_bd9eaea68d5144230c65e3c5099555f3
#
_entry.id   bd9eaea68d5144230c65e3c5099555f3
#
_cell.length_a   1.000
_cell.length_b   1.000
_cell.length_c   1.000
_cell.angle_alpha   90.00
_cell.angle_beta   90.00
_cell.angle_gamma   90.00
#
_symmetry.space_group_name_H-M   'P 1'
#
loop_
_entity.id
_entity.type
_entity.pdbx_description
1 polymer ?
#
loop_
_entity_poly.entity_id
_entity_poly.type
_entity_poly.pdbx_seq_one_letter_code
_entity_poly.pdbx_strand_id
1 'polypeptide(L)'
;MEEIIEVNGLRFHSYHGCMSEETVIGGEYRLDIKLGVDMFASGESDRLEDTVDYCAVQQIAEREMGVSSKLIEHVGRRIVKSLRRELKMVKSIEIKLTKLSPPIEGDCESVA
;
A
#
# COMPACT_ATOMS: atom_id res chain seq x y z
N MET A 1 1.70 4.64 -23.82
CA MET A 1 0.49 5.05 -23.10
C MET A 1 0.51 4.45 -21.71
N GLU A 2 0.18 5.25 -20.72
CA GLU A 2 0.10 4.78 -19.35
C GLU A 2 -1.30 4.27 -19.04
N GLU A 3 -1.38 3.07 -18.48
CA GLU A 3 -2.62 2.47 -18.03
C GLU A 3 -2.50 2.22 -16.54
N ILE A 4 -3.62 1.98 -15.87
CA ILE A 4 -3.65 1.90 -14.41
C ILE A 4 -4.00 0.49 -13.95
N ILE A 5 -3.17 -0.05 -13.07
CA ILE A 5 -3.50 -1.25 -12.29
C ILE A 5 -3.89 -0.79 -10.89
N GLU A 6 -5.06 -1.23 -10.43
CA GLU A 6 -5.52 -0.91 -9.08
C GLU A 6 -5.53 -2.18 -8.24
N VAL A 7 -4.94 -2.09 -7.06
CA VAL A 7 -5.03 -3.14 -6.03
C VAL A 7 -5.80 -2.52 -4.88
N ASN A 8 -7.03 -2.94 -4.71
CA ASN A 8 -8.00 -2.28 -3.84
C ASN A 8 -8.30 -3.10 -2.59
N GLY A 9 -8.31 -2.41 -1.44
CA GLY A 9 -8.81 -3.01 -0.21
C GLY A 9 -7.90 -4.06 0.41
N LEU A 10 -6.58 -3.88 0.32
CA LEU A 10 -5.67 -4.72 1.10
C LEU A 10 -5.85 -4.41 2.58
N ARG A 11 -6.06 -5.44 3.39
CA ARG A 11 -6.31 -5.29 4.83
C ARG A 11 -5.13 -5.78 5.63
N PHE A 12 -4.77 -5.00 6.66
CA PHE A 12 -3.66 -5.34 7.54
C PHE A 12 -4.02 -5.00 8.99
N HIS A 13 -3.57 -5.85 9.91
CA HIS A 13 -3.49 -5.49 11.31
C HIS A 13 -2.05 -5.09 11.57
N SER A 14 -1.83 -3.83 11.96
CA SER A 14 -0.48 -3.27 12.08
C SER A 14 -0.36 -2.41 13.34
N TYR A 15 0.89 -2.07 13.67
CA TYR A 15 1.23 -1.47 14.97
C TYR A 15 1.87 -0.10 14.78
N HIS A 16 1.22 0.75 13.97
CA HIS A 16 1.67 2.12 13.73
C HIS A 16 0.97 3.08 14.67
N GLY A 17 1.67 4.11 15.09
CA GLY A 17 1.09 5.19 15.89
C GLY A 17 2.03 5.73 16.93
N CYS A 18 1.69 6.89 17.50
CA CYS A 18 2.47 7.56 18.52
C CYS A 18 2.11 7.10 19.94
N MET A 19 0.91 6.55 20.12
CA MET A 19 0.44 6.11 21.43
C MET A 19 0.92 4.69 21.72
N SER A 20 1.22 4.42 22.99
CA SER A 20 1.72 3.10 23.39
C SER A 20 0.71 1.99 23.10
N GLU A 21 -0.58 2.27 23.25
CA GLU A 21 -1.64 1.31 22.95
C GLU A 21 -1.61 0.88 21.49
N GLU A 22 -1.31 1.79 20.58
CA GLU A 22 -1.23 1.52 19.15
C GLU A 22 -0.07 0.60 18.80
N THR A 23 1.04 0.68 19.55
CA THR A 23 2.21 -0.16 19.31
C THR A 23 2.10 -1.54 19.94
N VAL A 24 1.22 -1.71 20.93
CA VAL A 24 1.03 -2.99 21.64
C VAL A 24 -0.19 -3.74 21.11
N ILE A 25 -1.32 -3.05 20.97
CA ILE A 25 -2.58 -3.66 20.55
C ILE A 25 -2.73 -3.63 19.02
N GLY A 26 -2.21 -2.59 18.40
CA GLY A 26 -2.33 -2.39 16.96
C GLY A 26 -3.68 -1.86 16.53
N GLY A 27 -3.89 -1.86 15.24
CA GLY A 27 -5.14 -1.40 14.64
C GLY A 27 -5.32 -1.94 13.24
N GLU A 28 -6.49 -1.72 12.70
CA GLU A 28 -6.85 -2.18 11.37
C GLU A 28 -6.55 -1.09 10.34
N TYR A 29 -5.94 -1.50 9.24
CA TYR A 29 -5.56 -0.62 8.14
C TYR A 29 -6.08 -1.16 6.83
N ARG A 30 -6.33 -0.24 5.90
CA ARG A 30 -6.69 -0.56 4.53
C ARG A 30 -5.76 0.18 3.59
N LEU A 31 -5.23 -0.53 2.61
CA LEU A 31 -4.32 0.05 1.62
C LEU A 31 -4.91 -0.13 0.22
N ASP A 32 -5.00 0.98 -0.50
CA ASP A 32 -5.42 1.00 -1.90
C ASP A 32 -4.25 1.54 -2.71
N ILE A 33 -3.91 0.86 -3.80
CA ILE A 33 -2.73 1.16 -4.61
C ILE A 33 -3.15 1.33 -6.07
N LYS A 34 -2.65 2.38 -6.71
CA LYS A 34 -2.79 2.60 -8.15
C LYS A 34 -1.40 2.67 -8.75
N LEU A 35 -1.15 1.86 -9.77
CA LEU A 35 0.13 1.80 -10.47
C LEU A 35 -0.08 2.16 -11.92
N GLY A 36 0.63 3.20 -12.37
CA GLY A 36 0.67 3.55 -13.79
C GLY A 36 1.73 2.70 -14.49
N VAL A 37 1.32 1.98 -15.51
CA VAL A 37 2.19 1.05 -16.26
C VAL A 37 1.84 1.12 -17.73
N ASP A 38 2.74 0.60 -18.59
CA ASP A 38 2.45 0.36 -19.99
C ASP A 38 2.08 -1.12 -20.12
N MET A 39 0.82 -1.39 -20.46
CA MET A 39 0.30 -2.75 -20.56
C MET A 39 0.28 -3.30 -21.98
N PHE A 40 0.91 -2.61 -22.94
CA PHE A 40 0.89 -3.06 -24.33
C PHE A 40 1.49 -4.46 -24.47
N ALA A 41 2.69 -4.65 -23.93
CA ALA A 41 3.39 -5.94 -24.06
C ALA A 41 2.58 -7.09 -23.45
N SER A 42 2.07 -6.93 -22.23
CA SER A 42 1.29 -7.98 -21.57
C SER A 42 -0.05 -8.24 -22.26
N GLY A 43 -0.67 -7.20 -22.81
CA GLY A 43 -1.91 -7.32 -23.58
C GLY A 43 -1.73 -8.12 -24.86
N GLU A 44 -0.54 -8.08 -25.45
CA GLU A 44 -0.23 -8.83 -26.68
C GLU A 44 0.30 -10.23 -26.39
N SER A 45 1.18 -10.39 -25.38
CA SER A 45 1.88 -11.64 -25.12
C SER A 45 1.16 -12.60 -24.18
N ASP A 46 0.30 -12.07 -23.34
CA ASP A 46 -0.36 -12.84 -22.27
C ASP A 46 0.65 -13.52 -21.31
N ARG A 47 1.83 -12.89 -21.13
CA ARG A 47 2.86 -13.43 -20.23
C ARG A 47 2.98 -12.59 -18.98
N LEU A 48 3.09 -13.26 -17.83
CA LEU A 48 3.19 -12.63 -16.52
C LEU A 48 4.42 -11.71 -16.42
N GLU A 49 5.54 -12.11 -17.00
CA GLU A 49 6.78 -11.32 -16.96
C GLU A 49 6.68 -9.99 -17.74
N ASP A 50 5.66 -9.81 -18.55
CA ASP A 50 5.44 -8.56 -19.28
C ASP A 50 4.51 -7.58 -18.54
N THR A 51 4.10 -7.92 -17.32
CA THR A 51 3.23 -7.07 -16.50
C THR A 51 3.76 -6.96 -15.07
N VAL A 52 3.03 -6.20 -14.25
CA VAL A 52 3.28 -6.14 -12.80
C VAL A 52 2.49 -7.27 -12.14
N ASP A 53 3.21 -8.14 -11.44
CA ASP A 53 2.58 -9.21 -10.66
C ASP A 53 1.97 -8.62 -9.39
N TYR A 54 0.63 -8.62 -9.29
CA TYR A 54 -0.05 -8.06 -8.11
C TYR A 54 0.24 -8.86 -6.83
N CYS A 55 0.65 -10.12 -6.95
CA CYS A 55 1.10 -10.86 -5.77
C CYS A 55 2.37 -10.26 -5.18
N ALA A 56 3.29 -9.78 -6.04
CA ALA A 56 4.48 -9.05 -5.59
C ALA A 56 4.11 -7.74 -4.92
N VAL A 57 3.11 -7.03 -5.44
CA VAL A 57 2.59 -5.80 -4.84
C VAL A 57 2.10 -6.07 -3.41
N GLN A 58 1.31 -7.12 -3.23
CA GLN A 58 0.78 -7.51 -1.92
C GLN A 58 1.91 -7.87 -0.94
N GLN A 59 2.91 -8.61 -1.40
CA GLN A 59 4.04 -9.03 -0.56
C GLN A 59 4.87 -7.82 -0.11
N ILE A 60 5.10 -6.87 -0.99
CA ILE A 60 5.81 -5.63 -0.64
C ILE A 60 5.01 -4.84 0.41
N ALA A 61 3.71 -4.69 0.19
CA ALA A 61 2.83 -3.99 1.12
C ALA A 61 2.83 -4.66 2.50
N GLU A 62 2.69 -5.97 2.54
CA GLU A 62 2.68 -6.75 3.79
C GLU A 62 3.99 -6.56 4.56
N ARG A 63 5.10 -6.64 3.86
CA ARG A 63 6.43 -6.47 4.48
C ARG A 63 6.57 -5.09 5.12
N GLU A 64 6.19 -4.03 4.39
CA GLU A 64 6.31 -2.66 4.89
C GLU A 64 5.30 -2.34 5.99
N MET A 65 4.08 -2.87 5.88
CA MET A 65 3.07 -2.69 6.92
C MET A 65 3.46 -3.41 8.21
N GLY A 66 4.29 -4.43 8.13
CA GLY A 66 4.78 -5.18 9.29
C GLY A 66 5.83 -4.46 10.12
N VAL A 67 6.40 -3.35 9.61
CA VAL A 67 7.39 -2.56 10.34
C VAL A 67 6.68 -1.35 10.96
N SER A 68 6.70 -1.26 12.29
CA SER A 68 6.02 -0.18 13.01
C SER A 68 6.64 1.18 12.72
N SER A 69 5.78 2.18 12.54
CA SER A 69 6.16 3.59 12.46
C SER A 69 5.21 4.42 13.30
N LYS A 70 5.66 5.58 13.73
CA LYS A 70 4.82 6.49 14.53
C LYS A 70 3.72 7.14 13.69
N LEU A 71 4.03 7.42 12.43
CA LEU A 71 3.13 8.16 11.53
C LEU A 71 2.81 7.31 10.31
N ILE A 72 1.55 7.30 9.89
CA ILE A 72 1.14 6.57 8.68
C ILE A 72 1.76 7.19 7.42
N GLU A 73 2.07 8.48 7.44
CA GLU A 73 2.80 9.13 6.33
C GLU A 73 4.17 8.50 6.12
N HIS A 74 4.84 8.12 7.19
CA HIS A 74 6.15 7.47 7.11
C HIS A 74 6.02 6.06 6.51
N VAL A 75 5.00 5.32 6.95
CA VAL A 75 4.70 4.00 6.37
C VAL A 75 4.39 4.12 4.88
N GLY A 76 3.53 5.07 4.53
CA GLY A 76 3.15 5.31 3.14
C GLY A 76 4.36 5.61 2.25
N ARG A 77 5.28 6.42 2.75
CA ARG A 77 6.52 6.74 2.02
C ARG A 77 7.39 5.50 1.82
N ARG A 78 7.51 4.65 2.83
CA ARG A 78 8.26 3.39 2.70
C ARG A 78 7.64 2.47 1.67
N ILE A 79 6.31 2.36 1.66
CA ILE A 79 5.59 1.54 0.69
C ILE A 79 5.87 2.04 -0.73
N VAL A 80 5.72 3.34 -0.97
CA VAL A 80 5.96 3.93 -2.29
C VAL A 80 7.41 3.71 -2.73
N LYS A 81 8.37 3.92 -1.84
CA LYS A 81 9.79 3.71 -2.16
C LYS A 81 10.08 2.25 -2.52
N SER A 82 9.52 1.31 -1.76
CA SER A 82 9.73 -0.12 -2.02
C SER A 82 9.08 -0.57 -3.32
N LEU A 83 7.86 -0.11 -3.59
CA LEU A 83 7.19 -0.40 -4.86
C LEU A 83 8.01 0.12 -6.04
N ARG A 84 8.49 1.36 -5.95
CA ARG A 84 9.28 1.96 -7.04
C ARG A 84 10.60 1.23 -7.25
N ARG A 85 11.27 0.83 -6.16
CA ARG A 85 12.56 0.14 -6.22
C ARG A 85 12.42 -1.27 -6.79
N GLU A 86 11.38 -1.99 -6.41
CA GLU A 86 11.24 -3.42 -6.72
C GLU A 86 10.41 -3.71 -7.97
N LEU A 87 9.55 -2.77 -8.38
CA LEU A 87 8.71 -2.93 -9.58
C LEU A 87 9.18 -1.96 -10.65
N LYS A 88 10.17 -2.41 -11.44
CA LYS A 88 10.90 -1.55 -12.38
C LYS A 88 10.03 -0.98 -13.50
N MET A 89 8.96 -1.68 -13.89
CA MET A 89 8.11 -1.25 -15.00
C MET A 89 7.02 -0.27 -14.56
N VAL A 90 6.92 0.04 -13.26
CA VAL A 90 5.94 1.00 -12.75
C VAL A 90 6.44 2.42 -13.03
N LYS A 91 5.58 3.24 -13.64
CA LYS A 91 5.88 4.63 -14.01
C LYS A 91 5.37 5.63 -12.99
N SER A 92 4.22 5.33 -12.38
CA SER A 92 3.65 6.20 -11.36
C SER A 92 2.99 5.36 -10.26
N ILE A 93 2.96 5.91 -9.06
CA ILE A 93 2.42 5.21 -7.88
C ILE A 93 1.57 6.19 -7.11
N GLU A 94 0.34 5.79 -6.81
CA GLU A 94 -0.53 6.51 -5.89
C GLU A 94 -1.04 5.49 -4.88
N ILE A 95 -0.97 5.83 -3.60
CA ILE A 95 -1.53 4.99 -2.54
C ILE A 95 -2.49 5.78 -1.69
N LYS A 96 -3.46 5.07 -1.10
CA LYS A 96 -4.30 5.59 -0.04
C LYS A 96 -4.19 4.62 1.12
N LEU A 97 -3.56 5.08 2.20
CA LEU A 97 -3.40 4.30 3.43
C LEU A 97 -4.39 4.81 4.46
N THR A 98 -5.36 3.97 4.81
CA THR A 98 -6.45 4.30 5.70
C THR A 98 -6.26 3.62 7.04
N LYS A 99 -6.32 4.41 8.11
CA LYS A 99 -6.37 3.94 9.49
C LYS A 99 -7.84 3.90 9.91
N LEU A 100 -8.35 2.72 10.20
CA LEU A 100 -9.73 2.53 10.61
C LEU A 100 -9.85 2.75 12.11
N SER A 101 -10.96 3.36 12.53
CA SER A 101 -11.25 3.64 13.95
C SER A 101 -10.06 4.33 14.65
N PRO A 102 -9.65 5.51 14.19
CA PRO A 102 -8.48 6.19 14.78
C PRO A 102 -8.76 6.62 16.22
N PRO A 103 -7.73 6.67 17.08
CA PRO A 103 -7.90 7.03 18.49
C PRO A 103 -8.01 8.55 18.65
N ILE A 104 -9.07 9.13 18.13
CA ILE A 104 -9.37 10.55 18.30
C ILE A 104 -10.63 10.71 19.13
N GLU A 105 -10.73 11.86 19.80
CA GLU A 105 -11.91 12.21 20.55
C GLU A 105 -13.02 12.59 19.56
N GLY A 106 -14.18 11.91 19.68
CA GLY A 106 -15.28 12.10 18.77
C GLY A 106 -15.55 10.85 17.92
N ASP A 107 -16.48 10.98 16.99
CA ASP A 107 -16.90 9.88 16.13
C ASP A 107 -16.27 10.05 14.75
N CYS A 108 -15.26 9.24 14.48
CA CYS A 108 -14.55 9.26 13.20
C CYS A 108 -14.35 7.84 12.71
N GLU A 109 -14.84 7.58 11.50
CA GLU A 109 -14.75 6.26 10.90
C GLU A 109 -13.32 5.90 10.51
N SER A 110 -12.60 6.84 9.91
CA SER A 110 -11.24 6.58 9.43
C SER A 110 -10.47 7.87 9.17
N VAL A 111 -9.15 7.71 9.10
CA VAL A 111 -8.23 8.75 8.64
C VAL A 111 -7.35 8.15 7.55
N ALA A 112 -7.17 8.89 6.48
CA ALA A 112 -6.34 8.44 5.39
C ALA A 112 -5.41 9.56 4.91
#